data_26aa34841478a1a72d64b5785e212248
#
_entry.id   26aa34841478a1a72d64b5785e212248
#
_cell.length_a   1.000
_cell.length_b   1.000
_cell.length_c   1.000
_cell.angle_alpha   90.00
_cell.angle_beta   90.00
_cell.angle_gamma   90.00
#
_symmetry.space_group_name_H-M   'P 1'
#
loop_
_entity.id
_entity.type
_entity.pdbx_description
1 polymer ?
#
loop_
_entity_poly.entity_id
_entity_poly.type
_entity_poly.pdbx_seq_one_letter_code
_entity_poly.pdbx_strand_id
1 'polypeptide(L)'
;MGITGAALATFLGLLLSFVMGVVYFVTHPNFLHFTFRGLSIKEAFHSMVNGTSEFVNQLAIAITTVVFNRSALLFAGEDGVAAVSIIMYLQFLCIGIYFGFSMGLSTPLGYAYGDKNFSVCRVLEKYAYRFFAIAPIILYGCTYLLAPIGVRFFASPGSTVFDMAVSGLR
;
A
#
# COMPACT_ATOMS: atom_id res chain seq x y z
N MET A 1 -16.18 -6.43 -21.39
CA MET A 1 -15.66 -7.52 -20.53
C MET A 1 -16.01 -7.39 -19.04
N GLY A 2 -16.56 -6.31 -18.55
CA GLY A 2 -17.09 -6.16 -17.19
C GLY A 2 -16.18 -6.71 -16.07
N ILE A 3 -16.78 -7.30 -15.04
CA ILE A 3 -16.09 -7.86 -13.85
C ILE A 3 -15.09 -8.97 -14.22
N THR A 4 -15.42 -9.82 -15.21
CA THR A 4 -14.52 -10.88 -15.69
C THR A 4 -13.25 -10.33 -16.31
N GLY A 5 -13.32 -9.20 -17.02
CA GLY A 5 -12.13 -8.53 -17.56
C GLY A 5 -11.21 -7.99 -16.48
N ALA A 6 -11.76 -7.38 -15.43
CA ALA A 6 -11.00 -6.90 -14.30
C ALA A 6 -10.31 -8.05 -13.53
N ALA A 7 -11.03 -9.15 -13.30
CA ALA A 7 -10.46 -10.34 -12.66
C ALA A 7 -9.33 -10.96 -13.47
N LEU A 8 -9.50 -11.06 -14.80
CA LEU A 8 -8.43 -11.56 -15.69
C LEU A 8 -7.20 -10.66 -15.70
N ALA A 9 -7.39 -9.35 -15.73
CA ALA A 9 -6.28 -8.40 -15.71
C ALA A 9 -5.46 -8.53 -14.40
N THR A 10 -6.13 -8.64 -13.25
CA THR A 10 -5.49 -8.87 -11.96
C THR A 10 -4.75 -10.21 -11.92
N PHE A 11 -5.39 -11.29 -12.39
CA PHE A 11 -4.77 -12.61 -12.45
C PHE A 11 -3.52 -12.62 -13.34
N LEU A 12 -3.60 -12.03 -14.53
CA LEU A 12 -2.44 -11.94 -15.44
C LEU A 12 -1.29 -11.12 -14.84
N GLY A 13 -1.59 -10.02 -14.14
CA GLY A 13 -0.58 -9.22 -13.44
C GLY A 13 0.15 -10.01 -12.35
N LEU A 14 -0.59 -10.75 -11.53
CA LEU A 14 -0.01 -11.61 -10.50
C LEU A 14 0.77 -12.78 -11.08
N LEU A 15 0.25 -13.40 -12.14
CA LEU A 15 0.93 -14.49 -12.86
C LEU A 15 2.25 -14.02 -13.45
N LEU A 16 2.26 -12.86 -14.10
CA LEU A 16 3.46 -12.27 -14.67
C LEU A 16 4.53 -12.00 -13.59
N SER A 17 4.13 -11.41 -12.47
CA SER A 17 5.02 -11.16 -11.33
C SER A 17 5.60 -12.46 -10.77
N PHE A 18 4.78 -13.49 -10.64
CA PHE A 18 5.22 -14.83 -10.20
C PHE A 18 6.23 -15.43 -11.18
N VAL A 19 5.91 -15.42 -12.47
CA VAL A 19 6.82 -15.96 -13.52
C VAL A 19 8.15 -15.22 -13.54
N MET A 20 8.13 -13.89 -13.48
CA MET A 20 9.36 -13.08 -13.42
C MET A 20 10.20 -13.44 -12.19
N GLY A 21 9.58 -13.62 -11.02
CA GLY A 21 10.26 -14.06 -9.80
C GLY A 21 10.92 -15.43 -9.97
N VAL A 22 10.18 -16.41 -10.47
CA VAL A 22 10.71 -17.78 -10.71
C VAL A 22 11.86 -17.75 -11.73
N VAL A 23 11.70 -17.05 -12.85
CA VAL A 23 12.74 -16.90 -13.87
C VAL A 23 14.00 -16.28 -13.27
N TYR A 24 13.85 -15.22 -12.47
CA TYR A 24 14.99 -14.59 -11.80
C TYR A 24 15.74 -15.57 -10.89
N PHE A 25 15.04 -16.34 -10.06
CA PHE A 25 15.65 -17.33 -9.17
C PHE A 25 16.34 -18.48 -9.91
N VAL A 26 15.80 -18.88 -11.06
CA VAL A 26 16.39 -19.97 -11.88
C VAL A 26 17.61 -19.48 -12.65
N THR A 27 17.59 -18.23 -13.13
CA THR A 27 18.67 -17.69 -13.97
C THR A 27 19.83 -17.09 -13.18
N HIS A 28 19.61 -16.71 -11.89
CA HIS A 28 20.63 -16.09 -11.05
C HIS A 28 20.88 -16.90 -9.75
N PRO A 29 21.43 -18.11 -9.82
CA PRO A 29 21.58 -19.00 -8.65
C PRO A 29 22.70 -18.61 -7.69
N ASN A 30 23.26 -17.40 -7.78
CA ASN A 30 24.51 -17.06 -7.09
C ASN A 30 24.38 -16.75 -5.60
N PHE A 31 23.20 -16.35 -5.10
CA PHE A 31 23.00 -15.95 -3.71
C PHE A 31 21.87 -16.67 -2.98
N LEU A 32 20.82 -17.08 -3.70
CA LEU A 32 19.64 -17.70 -3.10
C LEU A 32 19.31 -18.99 -3.86
N HIS A 33 19.30 -20.10 -3.17
CA HIS A 33 18.92 -21.40 -3.74
C HIS A 33 17.65 -21.90 -3.05
N PHE A 34 16.73 -22.46 -3.83
CA PHE A 34 15.63 -23.22 -3.27
C PHE A 34 16.18 -24.47 -2.61
N THR A 35 16.12 -24.54 -1.28
CA THR A 35 16.47 -25.73 -0.54
C THR A 35 15.36 -26.09 0.44
N PHE A 36 15.01 -27.35 0.45
CA PHE A 36 14.11 -27.91 1.46
C PHE A 36 14.89 -28.50 2.65
N ARG A 37 16.23 -28.51 2.57
CA ARG A 37 17.09 -28.96 3.66
C ARG A 37 17.38 -27.81 4.61
N GLY A 38 17.11 -28.02 5.91
CA GLY A 38 17.41 -27.02 6.93
C GLY A 38 16.23 -26.11 7.29
N LEU A 39 15.00 -26.47 6.91
CA LEU A 39 13.80 -25.79 7.38
C LEU A 39 13.70 -25.96 8.92
N SER A 40 13.96 -24.86 9.62
CA SER A 40 13.80 -24.78 11.07
C SER A 40 12.37 -24.31 11.42
N ILE A 41 11.61 -25.18 12.07
CA ILE A 41 10.27 -24.82 12.57
C ILE A 41 10.33 -23.61 13.50
N LYS A 42 11.41 -23.48 14.28
CA LYS A 42 11.62 -22.37 15.19
C LYS A 42 11.76 -21.03 14.42
N GLU A 43 12.51 -21.03 13.33
CA GLU A 43 12.68 -19.81 12.49
C GLU A 43 11.41 -19.47 11.72
N ALA A 44 10.68 -20.49 11.23
CA ALA A 44 9.37 -20.28 10.62
C ALA A 44 8.39 -19.67 11.61
N PHE A 45 8.32 -20.18 12.84
CA PHE A 45 7.47 -19.63 13.90
C PHE A 45 7.85 -18.19 14.24
N HIS A 46 9.15 -17.91 14.33
CA HIS A 46 9.64 -16.55 14.61
C HIS A 46 9.25 -15.56 13.48
N SER A 47 9.36 -16.00 12.24
CA SER A 47 8.91 -15.22 11.08
C SER A 47 7.40 -14.99 11.08
N MET A 48 6.60 -16.00 11.47
CA MET A 48 5.15 -15.85 11.63
C MET A 48 4.78 -14.84 12.71
N VAL A 49 5.48 -14.88 13.86
CA VAL A 49 5.27 -13.90 14.95
C VAL A 49 5.59 -12.48 14.47
N ASN A 50 6.68 -12.30 13.72
CA ASN A 50 7.02 -11.00 13.15
C ASN A 50 5.95 -10.52 12.13
N GLY A 51 5.37 -11.44 11.36
CA GLY A 51 4.29 -11.13 10.41
C GLY A 51 2.95 -10.81 11.07
N THR A 52 2.76 -11.14 12.35
CA THR A 52 1.49 -10.89 13.06
C THR A 52 1.15 -9.41 13.12
N SER A 53 2.14 -8.53 13.22
CA SER A 53 1.93 -7.06 13.22
C SER A 53 1.27 -6.59 11.92
N GLU A 54 1.73 -7.09 10.78
CA GLU A 54 1.15 -6.76 9.47
C GLU A 54 -0.24 -7.37 9.31
N PHE A 55 -0.45 -8.59 9.79
CA PHE A 55 -1.77 -9.23 9.79
C PHE A 55 -2.80 -8.42 10.58
N VAL A 56 -2.46 -7.97 11.79
CA VAL A 56 -3.34 -7.13 12.62
C VAL A 56 -3.64 -5.80 11.94
N ASN A 57 -2.64 -5.18 11.31
CA ASN A 57 -2.81 -3.95 10.54
C ASN A 57 -3.79 -4.14 9.38
N GLN A 58 -3.67 -5.20 8.59
CA GLN A 58 -4.57 -5.52 7.50
C GLN A 58 -6.00 -5.82 7.97
N LEU A 59 -6.14 -6.51 9.10
CA LEU A 59 -7.46 -6.71 9.73
C LEU A 59 -8.10 -5.39 10.15
N ALA A 60 -7.34 -4.48 10.76
CA ALA A 60 -7.83 -3.17 11.16
C ALA A 60 -8.33 -2.37 9.95
N ILE A 61 -7.57 -2.38 8.83
CA ILE A 61 -7.97 -1.73 7.59
C ILE A 61 -9.27 -2.36 7.04
N ALA A 62 -9.37 -3.68 7.02
CA ALA A 62 -10.56 -4.37 6.53
C ALA A 62 -11.80 -4.03 7.36
N ILE A 63 -11.71 -4.08 8.69
CA ILE A 63 -12.80 -3.72 9.61
C ILE A 63 -13.20 -2.26 9.40
N THR A 64 -12.24 -1.36 9.35
CA THR A 64 -12.47 0.07 9.12
C THR A 64 -13.21 0.30 7.80
N THR A 65 -12.79 -0.36 6.73
CA THR A 65 -13.44 -0.27 5.41
C THR A 65 -14.91 -0.71 5.46
N VAL A 66 -15.20 -1.83 6.13
CA VAL A 66 -16.58 -2.33 6.30
C VAL A 66 -17.42 -1.33 7.10
N VAL A 67 -16.89 -0.81 8.21
CA VAL A 67 -17.59 0.16 9.05
C VAL A 67 -17.89 1.44 8.28
N PHE A 68 -16.91 1.99 7.57
CA PHE A 68 -17.09 3.21 6.76
C PHE A 68 -18.11 3.00 5.65
N ASN A 69 -18.03 1.92 4.90
CA ASN A 69 -19.00 1.63 3.83
C ASN A 69 -20.43 1.46 4.39
N ARG A 70 -20.56 0.79 5.52
CA ARG A 70 -21.87 0.60 6.16
C ARG A 70 -22.44 1.90 6.70
N SER A 71 -21.62 2.74 7.29
CA SER A 71 -22.01 4.08 7.76
C SER A 71 -22.41 4.97 6.58
N ALA A 72 -21.60 4.98 5.51
CA ALA A 72 -21.91 5.75 4.31
C ALA A 72 -23.25 5.33 3.68
N LEU A 73 -23.54 4.02 3.62
CA LEU A 73 -24.80 3.50 3.13
C LEU A 73 -25.99 3.95 3.98
N LEU A 74 -25.84 3.94 5.31
CA LEU A 74 -26.91 4.31 6.24
C LEU A 74 -27.22 5.81 6.22
N PHE A 75 -26.20 6.67 6.08
CA PHE A 75 -26.39 8.13 6.17
C PHE A 75 -26.60 8.82 4.82
N ALA A 76 -26.01 8.30 3.75
CA ALA A 76 -26.00 8.94 2.43
C ALA A 76 -26.38 8.00 1.27
N GLY A 77 -26.83 6.78 1.58
CA GLY A 77 -27.25 5.82 0.56
C GLY A 77 -26.13 5.37 -0.37
N GLU A 78 -26.48 5.00 -1.59
CA GLU A 78 -25.54 4.52 -2.61
C GLU A 78 -24.53 5.59 -3.03
N ASP A 79 -24.95 6.84 -3.09
CA ASP A 79 -24.07 7.98 -3.40
C ASP A 79 -22.96 8.16 -2.35
N GLY A 80 -23.30 7.93 -1.08
CA GLY A 80 -22.32 7.95 0.01
C GLY A 80 -21.25 6.86 -0.11
N VAL A 81 -21.67 5.65 -0.46
CA VAL A 81 -20.71 4.54 -0.68
C VAL A 81 -19.82 4.82 -1.88
N ALA A 82 -20.36 5.38 -2.96
CA ALA A 82 -19.60 5.78 -4.13
C ALA A 82 -18.55 6.86 -3.77
N ALA A 83 -18.95 7.89 -3.00
CA ALA A 83 -18.06 8.94 -2.56
C ALA A 83 -16.92 8.42 -1.66
N VAL A 84 -17.23 7.56 -0.68
CA VAL A 84 -16.23 6.91 0.19
C VAL A 84 -15.27 6.06 -0.63
N SER A 85 -15.75 5.33 -1.63
CA SER A 85 -14.89 4.52 -2.51
C SER A 85 -13.90 5.39 -3.28
N ILE A 86 -14.31 6.54 -3.80
CA ILE A 86 -13.44 7.51 -4.48
C ILE A 86 -12.37 8.03 -3.52
N ILE A 87 -12.75 8.41 -2.32
CA ILE A 87 -11.83 8.88 -1.28
C ILE A 87 -10.77 7.79 -0.98
N MET A 88 -11.21 6.54 -0.79
CA MET A 88 -10.30 5.41 -0.53
C MET A 88 -9.31 5.17 -1.68
N TYR A 89 -9.75 5.28 -2.94
CA TYR A 89 -8.84 5.13 -4.10
C TYR A 89 -7.77 6.24 -4.13
N LEU A 90 -8.16 7.48 -3.87
CA LEU A 90 -7.21 8.60 -3.81
C LEU A 90 -6.26 8.48 -2.61
N GLN A 91 -6.76 8.05 -1.46
CA GLN A 91 -5.95 7.76 -0.28
C GLN A 91 -4.95 6.62 -0.57
N PHE A 92 -5.34 5.59 -1.32
CA PHE A 92 -4.47 4.49 -1.68
C PHE A 92 -3.25 4.94 -2.50
N LEU A 93 -3.41 5.94 -3.37
CA LEU A 93 -2.28 6.55 -4.08
C LEU A 93 -1.29 7.20 -3.11
N CYS A 94 -1.78 7.93 -2.10
CA CYS A 94 -0.93 8.55 -1.08
C CYS A 94 -0.19 7.47 -0.25
N ILE A 95 -0.90 6.43 0.18
CA ILE A 95 -0.32 5.29 0.89
C ILE A 95 0.77 4.62 0.06
N GLY A 96 0.57 4.47 -1.26
CA GLY A 96 1.54 3.90 -2.18
C GLY A 96 2.89 4.62 -2.16
N ILE A 97 2.90 5.95 -2.01
CA ILE A 97 4.13 6.75 -1.89
C ILE A 97 4.90 6.38 -0.61
N TYR A 98 4.20 6.24 0.53
CA TYR A 98 4.82 5.84 1.80
C TYR A 98 5.36 4.41 1.73
N PHE A 99 4.60 3.48 1.16
CA PHE A 99 5.05 2.10 0.97
C PHE A 99 6.25 2.02 0.04
N GLY A 100 6.23 2.74 -1.09
CA GLY A 100 7.35 2.78 -2.03
C GLY A 100 8.64 3.27 -1.37
N PHE A 101 8.55 4.35 -0.60
CA PHE A 101 9.69 4.87 0.15
C PHE A 101 10.18 3.88 1.22
N SER A 102 9.25 3.30 2.00
CA SER A 102 9.58 2.34 3.06
C SER A 102 10.26 1.09 2.52
N MET A 103 9.75 0.52 1.43
CA MET A 103 10.37 -0.64 0.77
C MET A 103 11.74 -0.30 0.18
N GLY A 104 11.87 0.88 -0.46
CA GLY A 104 13.14 1.35 -0.99
C GLY A 104 14.20 1.57 0.08
N LEU A 105 13.79 2.02 1.27
CA LEU A 105 14.70 2.23 2.40
C LEU A 105 15.06 0.93 3.13
N SER A 106 14.15 -0.03 3.16
CA SER A 106 14.33 -1.31 3.87
C SER A 106 15.55 -2.09 3.37
N THR A 107 15.79 -2.11 2.06
CA THR A 107 16.90 -2.86 1.45
C THR A 107 18.28 -2.32 1.87
N PRO A 108 18.62 -1.03 1.68
CA PRO A 108 19.91 -0.49 2.10
C PRO A 108 20.07 -0.49 3.62
N LEU A 109 18.99 -0.32 4.38
CA LEU A 109 19.05 -0.38 5.85
C LEU A 109 19.36 -1.80 6.33
N GLY A 110 18.72 -2.83 5.75
CA GLY A 110 18.99 -4.23 6.06
C GLY A 110 20.42 -4.62 5.74
N TYR A 111 20.96 -4.17 4.60
CA TYR A 111 22.34 -4.40 4.22
C TYR A 111 23.33 -3.74 5.20
N ALA A 112 23.13 -2.45 5.49
CA ALA A 112 23.99 -1.71 6.42
C ALA A 112 23.95 -2.27 7.84
N TYR A 113 22.79 -2.76 8.28
CA TYR A 113 22.63 -3.42 9.58
C TYR A 113 23.37 -4.76 9.62
N GLY A 114 23.25 -5.57 8.55
CA GLY A 114 23.98 -6.84 8.43
C GLY A 114 25.50 -6.66 8.44
N ASP A 115 25.99 -5.61 7.81
CA ASP A 115 27.42 -5.21 7.78
C ASP A 115 27.89 -4.50 9.08
N LYS A 116 27.01 -4.38 10.08
CA LYS A 116 27.25 -3.68 11.35
C LYS A 116 27.70 -2.22 11.18
N ASN A 117 27.39 -1.61 10.05
CA ASN A 117 27.71 -0.22 9.75
C ASN A 117 26.63 0.73 10.31
N PHE A 118 26.63 0.89 11.63
CA PHE A 118 25.63 1.71 12.33
C PHE A 118 25.70 3.21 11.98
N SER A 119 26.80 3.67 11.39
CA SER A 119 26.91 5.05 10.92
C SER A 119 26.00 5.29 9.71
N VAL A 120 25.98 4.36 8.77
CA VAL A 120 25.09 4.39 7.60
C VAL A 120 23.63 4.21 8.03
N CYS A 121 23.34 3.30 8.96
CA CYS A 121 22.00 3.13 9.51
C CYS A 121 21.43 4.45 10.05
N ARG A 122 22.19 5.17 10.87
CA ARG A 122 21.77 6.47 11.41
C ARG A 122 21.52 7.54 10.35
N VAL A 123 22.29 7.52 9.28
CA VAL A 123 22.08 8.44 8.15
C VAL A 123 20.77 8.11 7.42
N LEU A 124 20.53 6.83 7.14
CA LEU A 124 19.30 6.36 6.50
C LEU A 124 18.06 6.66 7.36
N GLU A 125 18.13 6.41 8.67
CA GLU A 125 17.07 6.77 9.62
C GLU A 125 16.78 8.28 9.60
N LYS A 126 17.81 9.12 9.56
CA LYS A 126 17.65 10.58 9.48
C LYS A 126 16.93 11.01 8.20
N TYR A 127 17.22 10.37 7.07
CA TYR A 127 16.46 10.61 5.83
C TYR A 127 15.02 10.13 5.95
N ALA A 128 14.78 8.97 6.59
CA ALA A 128 13.43 8.48 6.84
C ALA A 128 12.61 9.48 7.68
N TYR A 129 13.16 9.95 8.80
CA TYR A 129 12.49 10.94 9.65
C TYR A 129 12.17 12.24 8.90
N ARG A 130 13.10 12.73 8.08
CA ARG A 130 12.85 13.92 7.25
C ARG A 130 11.74 13.69 6.24
N PHE A 131 11.74 12.54 5.57
CA PHE A 131 10.71 12.20 4.62
C PHE A 131 9.34 12.12 5.29
N PHE A 132 9.23 11.39 6.40
CA PHE A 132 7.97 11.24 7.14
C PHE A 132 7.51 12.54 7.84
N ALA A 133 8.38 13.51 8.05
CA ALA A 133 7.99 14.84 8.54
C ALA A 133 7.49 15.75 7.40
N ILE A 134 8.08 15.68 6.21
CA ILE A 134 7.79 16.59 5.10
C ILE A 134 6.70 16.05 4.19
N ALA A 135 6.73 14.77 3.87
CA ALA A 135 5.81 14.14 2.91
C ALA A 135 4.32 14.31 3.29
N PRO A 136 3.90 14.16 4.55
CA PRO A 136 2.50 14.38 4.93
C PRO A 136 2.01 15.79 4.63
N ILE A 137 2.85 16.80 4.86
CA ILE A 137 2.50 18.22 4.64
C ILE A 137 2.29 18.47 3.14
N ILE A 138 3.21 17.95 2.32
CA ILE A 138 3.11 18.07 0.86
C ILE A 138 1.89 17.30 0.35
N LEU A 139 1.70 16.05 0.78
CA LEU A 139 0.58 15.22 0.32
C LEU A 139 -0.76 15.79 0.75
N TYR A 140 -0.85 16.31 1.98
CA TYR A 140 -2.07 16.98 2.44
C TYR A 140 -2.36 18.22 1.58
N GLY A 141 -1.36 19.07 1.35
CA GLY A 141 -1.50 20.25 0.49
C GLY A 141 -1.89 19.87 -0.96
N CYS A 142 -1.26 18.86 -1.52
CA CYS A 142 -1.62 18.33 -2.85
C CYS A 142 -3.05 17.78 -2.86
N THR A 143 -3.43 16.98 -1.88
CA THR A 143 -4.78 16.41 -1.81
C THR A 143 -5.82 17.50 -1.67
N TYR A 144 -5.59 18.48 -0.81
CA TYR A 144 -6.51 19.61 -0.61
C TYR A 144 -6.72 20.43 -1.89
N LEU A 145 -5.64 20.74 -2.61
CA LEU A 145 -5.69 21.55 -3.83
C LEU A 145 -6.20 20.74 -5.03
N LEU A 146 -5.79 19.48 -5.15
CA LEU A 146 -6.09 18.66 -6.31
C LEU A 146 -7.33 17.77 -6.12
N ALA A 147 -8.00 17.81 -4.95
CA ALA A 147 -9.21 17.04 -4.69
C ALA A 147 -10.24 17.15 -5.82
N PRO A 148 -10.64 18.34 -6.32
CA PRO A 148 -11.64 18.43 -7.37
C PRO A 148 -11.16 17.83 -8.70
N ILE A 149 -9.86 17.87 -8.98
CA ILE A 149 -9.28 17.28 -10.19
C ILE A 149 -9.26 15.76 -10.07
N GLY A 150 -8.84 15.23 -8.93
CA GLY A 150 -8.81 13.78 -8.66
C GLY A 150 -10.20 13.16 -8.70
N VAL A 151 -11.18 13.78 -8.05
CA VAL A 151 -12.57 13.29 -8.03
C VAL A 151 -13.22 13.35 -9.43
N ARG A 152 -12.86 14.31 -10.25
CA ARG A 152 -13.40 14.47 -11.62
C ARG A 152 -13.12 13.25 -12.53
N PHE A 153 -12.10 12.46 -12.25
CA PHE A 153 -11.84 11.23 -13.01
C PHE A 153 -12.86 10.13 -12.71
N PHE A 154 -13.56 10.20 -11.57
CA PHE A 154 -14.48 9.17 -11.10
C PHE A 154 -15.95 9.62 -11.10
N ALA A 155 -16.21 10.91 -10.90
CA ALA A 155 -17.54 11.47 -10.80
C ALA A 155 -17.68 12.75 -11.64
N SER A 156 -18.85 12.94 -12.22
CA SER A 156 -19.16 14.15 -13.00
C SER A 156 -19.29 15.38 -12.08
N PRO A 157 -18.68 16.52 -12.43
CA PRO A 157 -18.85 17.76 -11.68
C PRO A 157 -20.33 18.14 -11.50
N GLY A 158 -20.73 18.48 -10.28
CA GLY A 158 -22.10 18.82 -9.93
C GLY A 158 -23.00 17.64 -9.54
N SER A 159 -22.44 16.42 -9.45
CA SER A 159 -23.14 15.29 -8.82
C SER A 159 -23.01 15.32 -7.31
N THR A 160 -24.01 14.77 -6.58
CA THR A 160 -23.96 14.62 -5.11
C THR A 160 -22.71 13.86 -4.66
N VAL A 161 -22.33 12.83 -5.42
CA VAL A 161 -21.11 12.04 -5.19
C VAL A 161 -19.85 12.90 -5.29
N PHE A 162 -19.78 13.78 -6.30
CA PHE A 162 -18.64 14.68 -6.48
C PHE A 162 -18.45 15.61 -5.28
N ASP A 163 -19.55 16.27 -4.86
CA ASP A 163 -19.51 17.24 -3.75
C ASP A 163 -19.18 16.57 -2.41
N MET A 164 -19.75 15.38 -2.16
CA MET A 164 -19.42 14.58 -0.98
C MET A 164 -17.96 14.12 -0.98
N ALA A 165 -17.44 13.62 -2.11
CA ALA A 165 -16.07 13.16 -2.20
C ALA A 165 -15.05 14.30 -2.05
N VAL A 166 -15.29 15.44 -2.67
CA VAL A 166 -14.43 16.64 -2.52
C VAL A 166 -14.44 17.17 -1.11
N SER A 167 -15.62 17.23 -0.46
CA SER A 167 -15.75 17.68 0.94
C SER A 167 -15.06 16.71 1.90
N GLY A 168 -15.12 15.41 1.64
CA GLY A 168 -14.47 14.38 2.47
C GLY A 168 -12.95 14.31 2.32
N LEU A 169 -12.38 14.85 1.23
CA LEU A 169 -10.92 14.94 0.99
C LEU A 169 -10.31 16.23 1.55
N ARG A 170 -11.10 17.24 1.87
CA ARG A 170 -10.68 18.51 2.44
C ARG A 170 -10.79 18.56 3.95
#